data_a34849bf57b4954e6d3309319f7c84c4
#
_entry.id   a34849bf57b4954e6d3309319f7c84c4
#
_cell.length_a   1.000
_cell.length_b   1.000
_cell.length_c   1.000
_cell.angle_alpha   90.00
_cell.angle_beta   90.00
_cell.angle_gamma   90.00
#
_symmetry.space_group_name_H-M   'P 1'
#
loop_
_entity.id
_entity.type
_entity.pdbx_description
1 polymer ?
#
loop_
_entity_poly.entity_id
_entity_poly.type
_entity_poly.pdbx_seq_one_letter_code
_entity_poly.pdbx_strand_id
1 'polypeptide(L)'
;MKPKLLAVVLPFLIAANAIAQTAKHLEDQIYMKDGGTAFTCDVSLPTKPNGIAILHMVSGGWASDHKNINPALAAAANARGFTLVQVVHGTQPKFKVPEILKQISRAVRFVRYNAKAYGINPNKIAITGGSSGGHLSLMTAAAGAEGIPNSTDPIDQTSAVINSVGVFFPPTDFMNFGKEGVFSFDNPLLKSAFGKAFIDDEKSAKREDMIKMGQTLSPINFITDKMPPTMLVHGDKDMLVPLQQSQIAIAKLESLKIKCKLEVVPGGGHGWANMIPQLNQLMDWFEETLK
;
A
#
# COMPACT_ATOMS: atom_id res chain seq x y z
N MET A 1 -11.17 -39.87 4.37
CA MET A 1 -12.03 -38.85 5.02
C MET A 1 -11.23 -37.58 5.14
N LYS A 2 -11.59 -36.54 4.42
CA LYS A 2 -10.94 -35.21 4.49
C LYS A 2 -11.63 -34.38 5.57
N PRO A 3 -10.92 -33.72 6.49
CA PRO A 3 -11.55 -32.86 7.46
C PRO A 3 -12.07 -31.58 6.77
N LYS A 4 -13.36 -31.32 6.92
CA LYS A 4 -13.98 -30.05 6.52
C LYS A 4 -13.64 -29.01 7.59
N LEU A 5 -12.88 -27.99 7.21
CA LEU A 5 -12.66 -26.83 8.03
C LEU A 5 -13.97 -26.02 8.09
N LEU A 6 -14.59 -25.99 9.24
CA LEU A 6 -15.80 -25.21 9.51
C LEU A 6 -15.34 -23.78 9.84
N ALA A 7 -15.55 -22.84 8.90
CA ALA A 7 -15.38 -21.42 9.16
C ALA A 7 -16.54 -20.93 10.05
N VAL A 8 -16.26 -20.63 11.30
CA VAL A 8 -17.20 -19.98 12.19
C VAL A 8 -17.16 -18.48 11.90
N VAL A 9 -18.15 -17.99 11.16
CA VAL A 9 -18.41 -16.56 11.01
C VAL A 9 -19.21 -16.12 12.22
N LEU A 10 -18.59 -15.40 13.14
CA LEU A 10 -19.29 -14.75 14.26
C LEU A 10 -19.90 -13.44 13.77
N PRO A 11 -21.21 -13.22 13.87
CA PRO A 11 -21.83 -11.93 13.54
C PRO A 11 -21.56 -10.95 14.69
N PHE A 12 -20.79 -9.90 14.43
CA PHE A 12 -20.74 -8.74 15.30
C PHE A 12 -21.99 -7.90 15.09
N LEU A 13 -22.98 -8.04 15.96
CA LEU A 13 -24.08 -7.10 16.12
C LEU A 13 -23.55 -5.89 16.91
N ILE A 14 -23.23 -4.81 16.21
CA ILE A 14 -23.07 -3.50 16.82
C ILE A 14 -24.37 -2.73 16.54
N ALA A 15 -25.19 -2.59 17.57
CA ALA A 15 -26.29 -1.64 17.56
C ALA A 15 -25.73 -0.22 17.71
N ALA A 16 -25.61 0.51 16.59
CA ALA A 16 -25.33 1.93 16.58
C ALA A 16 -26.54 2.66 16.03
N ASN A 17 -27.47 3.02 16.89
CA ASN A 17 -28.46 4.07 16.62
C ASN A 17 -27.81 5.44 16.86
N ALA A 18 -27.05 5.93 15.90
CA ALA A 18 -26.80 7.34 15.69
C ALA A 18 -27.20 7.58 14.23
N ILE A 19 -28.05 8.57 13.99
CA ILE A 19 -28.33 9.08 12.64
C ILE A 19 -27.01 9.67 12.16
N ALA A 20 -26.16 8.79 11.62
CA ALA A 20 -24.92 9.21 10.96
C ALA A 20 -25.34 9.90 9.67
N GLN A 21 -25.06 11.19 9.57
CA GLN A 21 -24.97 11.84 8.27
C GLN A 21 -24.09 10.92 7.41
N THR A 22 -24.65 10.31 6.37
CA THR A 22 -23.98 9.29 5.59
C THR A 22 -22.76 9.87 4.93
N ALA A 23 -21.59 9.30 5.23
CA ALA A 23 -20.40 9.53 4.44
C ALA A 23 -20.71 9.21 2.97
N LYS A 24 -20.28 10.06 2.06
CA LYS A 24 -20.54 9.84 0.62
C LYS A 24 -19.52 8.82 0.11
N HIS A 25 -20.01 7.75 -0.49
CA HIS A 25 -19.17 6.75 -1.15
C HIS A 25 -19.28 6.91 -2.66
N LEU A 26 -18.14 7.00 -3.33
CA LEU A 26 -18.01 7.10 -4.78
C LEU A 26 -17.32 5.82 -5.27
N GLU A 27 -18.09 4.92 -5.85
CA GLU A 27 -17.61 3.67 -6.39
C GLU A 27 -17.00 3.87 -7.78
N ASP A 28 -16.07 2.99 -8.15
CA ASP A 28 -15.53 2.84 -9.51
C ASP A 28 -15.03 4.14 -10.17
N GLN A 29 -14.39 5.01 -9.39
CA GLN A 29 -13.79 6.22 -9.95
C GLN A 29 -12.61 5.86 -10.85
N ILE A 30 -12.75 6.06 -12.16
CA ILE A 30 -11.71 5.71 -13.13
C ILE A 30 -10.54 6.69 -13.00
N TYR A 31 -9.38 6.22 -12.53
CA TYR A 31 -8.18 7.04 -12.43
C TYR A 31 -7.21 6.86 -13.61
N MET A 32 -7.35 5.76 -14.37
CA MET A 32 -6.50 5.47 -15.54
C MET A 32 -7.24 4.59 -16.53
N LYS A 33 -6.96 4.80 -17.83
CA LYS A 33 -7.33 3.88 -18.90
C LYS A 33 -6.09 3.54 -19.71
N ASP A 34 -5.83 2.25 -19.92
CA ASP A 34 -4.70 1.76 -20.69
C ASP A 34 -5.04 0.44 -21.37
N GLY A 35 -4.70 0.30 -22.68
CA GLY A 35 -4.91 -0.91 -23.44
C GLY A 35 -6.34 -1.48 -23.38
N GLY A 36 -7.37 -0.63 -23.34
CA GLY A 36 -8.77 -1.05 -23.20
C GLY A 36 -9.16 -1.47 -21.78
N THR A 37 -8.27 -1.32 -20.80
CA THR A 37 -8.54 -1.59 -19.37
C THR A 37 -8.79 -0.27 -18.65
N ALA A 38 -9.85 -0.20 -17.83
CA ALA A 38 -10.06 0.87 -16.88
C ALA A 38 -9.58 0.42 -15.48
N PHE A 39 -8.78 1.26 -14.83
CA PHE A 39 -8.36 1.08 -13.45
C PHE A 39 -9.14 2.04 -12.57
N THR A 40 -9.70 1.53 -11.47
CA THR A 40 -10.63 2.27 -10.64
C THR A 40 -10.19 2.31 -9.18
N CYS A 41 -10.76 3.24 -8.46
CA CYS A 41 -10.67 3.32 -7.01
C CYS A 41 -12.03 3.70 -6.43
N ASP A 42 -12.27 3.29 -5.20
CA ASP A 42 -13.41 3.76 -4.43
C ASP A 42 -12.97 4.90 -3.51
N VAL A 43 -13.78 5.96 -3.46
CA VAL A 43 -13.51 7.15 -2.63
C VAL A 43 -14.59 7.29 -1.58
N SER A 44 -14.21 7.16 -0.32
CA SER A 44 -15.09 7.36 0.83
C SER A 44 -14.83 8.70 1.47
N LEU A 45 -15.82 9.60 1.39
CA LEU A 45 -15.74 10.98 1.87
C LEU A 45 -16.36 11.07 3.26
N PRO A 46 -15.65 11.62 4.27
CA PRO A 46 -16.19 11.84 5.60
C PRO A 46 -17.20 13.00 5.59
N THR A 47 -18.12 13.01 6.55
CA THR A 47 -19.07 14.13 6.75
C THR A 47 -18.37 15.41 7.19
N LYS A 48 -17.24 15.29 7.91
CA LYS A 48 -16.42 16.40 8.38
C LYS A 48 -14.96 16.13 8.00
N PRO A 49 -14.50 16.54 6.80
CA PRO A 49 -13.15 16.25 6.35
C PRO A 49 -12.11 17.00 7.19
N ASN A 50 -11.03 16.28 7.58
CA ASN A 50 -9.86 16.87 8.21
C ASN A 50 -8.80 17.34 7.19
N GLY A 51 -9.09 17.17 5.89
CA GLY A 51 -8.23 17.56 4.79
C GLY A 51 -7.16 16.52 4.44
N ILE A 52 -7.07 15.38 5.11
CA ILE A 52 -6.09 14.34 4.84
C ILE A 52 -6.73 13.25 3.99
N ALA A 53 -6.03 12.85 2.91
CA ALA A 53 -6.36 11.66 2.16
C ALA A 53 -5.46 10.49 2.55
N ILE A 54 -6.04 9.30 2.67
CA ILE A 54 -5.31 8.04 2.81
C ILE A 54 -5.57 7.20 1.55
N LEU A 55 -4.53 6.93 0.76
CA LEU A 55 -4.62 5.97 -0.33
C LEU A 55 -4.26 4.58 0.19
N HIS A 56 -5.22 3.68 0.18
CA HIS A 56 -5.03 2.28 0.56
C HIS A 56 -4.86 1.41 -0.68
N MET A 57 -3.72 0.74 -0.78
CA MET A 57 -3.46 -0.22 -1.86
C MET A 57 -4.21 -1.52 -1.60
N VAL A 58 -5.24 -1.78 -2.37
CA VAL A 58 -6.00 -3.05 -2.35
C VAL A 58 -5.14 -4.11 -3.04
N SER A 59 -4.21 -4.73 -2.31
CA SER A 59 -3.21 -5.63 -2.88
C SER A 59 -2.83 -6.77 -1.94
N GLY A 60 -2.79 -7.98 -2.48
CA GLY A 60 -2.25 -9.18 -1.82
C GLY A 60 -1.44 -9.98 -2.84
N GLY A 61 -0.13 -10.21 -2.59
CA GLY A 61 0.75 -10.90 -3.56
C GLY A 61 0.80 -10.21 -4.93
N TRP A 62 0.72 -8.88 -4.99
CA TRP A 62 0.64 -8.07 -6.22
C TRP A 62 -0.58 -8.39 -7.10
N ALA A 63 -1.63 -8.96 -6.51
CA ALA A 63 -2.96 -9.10 -7.10
C ALA A 63 -3.94 -8.15 -6.41
N SER A 64 -4.86 -7.60 -7.18
CA SER A 64 -5.88 -6.66 -6.72
C SER A 64 -7.25 -7.05 -7.25
N ASP A 65 -8.29 -6.89 -6.43
CA ASP A 65 -9.66 -7.27 -6.79
C ASP A 65 -10.63 -6.35 -6.03
N HIS A 66 -11.68 -5.87 -6.70
CA HIS A 66 -12.74 -5.04 -6.11
C HIS A 66 -13.40 -5.66 -4.88
N LYS A 67 -13.57 -6.99 -4.87
CA LYS A 67 -14.15 -7.69 -3.70
C LYS A 67 -13.30 -7.59 -2.43
N ASN A 68 -12.06 -7.13 -2.53
CA ASN A 68 -11.17 -6.88 -1.39
C ASN A 68 -11.23 -5.42 -0.90
N ILE A 69 -12.06 -4.56 -1.51
CA ILE A 69 -12.40 -3.25 -0.96
C ILE A 69 -13.03 -3.46 0.42
N ASN A 70 -12.56 -2.68 1.39
CA ASN A 70 -12.93 -2.86 2.80
C ASN A 70 -13.79 -1.70 3.31
N PRO A 71 -15.12 -1.89 3.41
CA PRO A 71 -16.03 -0.85 3.92
C PRO A 71 -15.78 -0.50 5.40
N ALA A 72 -15.31 -1.46 6.21
CA ALA A 72 -15.02 -1.21 7.61
C ALA A 72 -13.79 -0.30 7.78
N LEU A 73 -12.77 -0.44 6.93
CA LEU A 73 -11.63 0.48 6.89
C LEU A 73 -12.09 1.88 6.49
N ALA A 74 -13.00 1.99 5.51
CA ALA A 74 -13.57 3.27 5.08
C ALA A 74 -14.35 3.94 6.22
N ALA A 75 -15.18 3.18 6.93
CA ALA A 75 -15.93 3.69 8.07
C ALA A 75 -15.00 4.18 9.20
N ALA A 76 -13.96 3.43 9.52
CA ALA A 76 -12.98 3.81 10.55
C ALA A 76 -12.20 5.07 10.18
N ALA A 77 -11.76 5.21 8.93
CA ALA A 77 -11.07 6.40 8.44
C ALA A 77 -11.99 7.62 8.42
N ASN A 78 -13.22 7.47 7.90
CA ASN A 78 -14.20 8.56 7.82
C ASN A 78 -14.64 9.03 9.22
N ALA A 79 -14.73 8.16 10.22
CA ALA A 79 -15.04 8.53 11.61
C ALA A 79 -14.01 9.52 12.19
N ARG A 80 -12.78 9.53 11.68
CA ARG A 80 -11.69 10.45 12.05
C ARG A 80 -11.52 11.61 11.06
N GLY A 81 -12.40 11.73 10.09
CA GLY A 81 -12.39 12.83 9.12
C GLY A 81 -11.45 12.61 7.93
N PHE A 82 -10.81 11.45 7.79
CA PHE A 82 -9.98 11.13 6.62
C PHE A 82 -10.86 10.82 5.40
N THR A 83 -10.45 11.30 4.23
CA THR A 83 -10.92 10.75 2.96
C THR A 83 -10.13 9.49 2.66
N LEU A 84 -10.81 8.33 2.57
CA LEU A 84 -10.15 7.09 2.19
C LEU A 84 -10.35 6.80 0.70
N VAL A 85 -9.25 6.52 0.01
CA VAL A 85 -9.25 6.09 -1.39
C VAL A 85 -8.69 4.67 -1.47
N GLN A 86 -9.51 3.70 -1.83
CA GLN A 86 -9.11 2.32 -1.99
C GLN A 86 -8.79 2.05 -3.46
N VAL A 87 -7.49 1.91 -3.75
CA VAL A 87 -6.97 1.82 -5.13
C VAL A 87 -6.93 0.36 -5.57
N VAL A 88 -7.68 0.02 -6.62
CA VAL A 88 -7.63 -1.28 -7.29
C VAL A 88 -6.71 -1.16 -8.50
N HIS A 89 -5.58 -1.84 -8.47
CA HIS A 89 -4.58 -1.82 -9.53
C HIS A 89 -4.64 -3.07 -10.41
N GLY A 90 -3.86 -3.11 -11.46
CA GLY A 90 -3.71 -4.28 -12.33
C GLY A 90 -3.15 -5.49 -11.55
N THR A 91 -3.67 -6.67 -11.87
CA THR A 91 -3.35 -7.92 -11.16
C THR A 91 -2.32 -8.75 -11.93
N GLN A 92 -1.31 -9.31 -11.21
CA GLN A 92 -0.44 -10.32 -11.79
C GLN A 92 -1.26 -11.56 -12.23
N PRO A 93 -0.83 -12.33 -13.24
CA PRO A 93 0.37 -12.15 -14.05
C PRO A 93 0.19 -11.18 -15.23
N LYS A 94 -1.02 -10.63 -15.47
CA LYS A 94 -1.31 -9.73 -16.60
C LYS A 94 -0.50 -8.43 -16.51
N PHE A 95 -0.36 -7.89 -15.30
CA PHE A 95 0.42 -6.68 -15.05
C PHE A 95 1.59 -6.97 -14.12
N LYS A 96 2.75 -6.41 -14.43
CA LYS A 96 3.98 -6.53 -13.63
C LYS A 96 4.10 -5.36 -12.66
N VAL A 97 4.92 -5.52 -11.64
CA VAL A 97 5.14 -4.48 -10.62
C VAL A 97 5.51 -3.13 -11.22
N PRO A 98 6.38 -3.01 -12.25
CA PRO A 98 6.65 -1.70 -12.87
C PRO A 98 5.43 -1.02 -13.50
N GLU A 99 4.52 -1.80 -14.09
CA GLU A 99 3.26 -1.28 -14.65
C GLU A 99 2.29 -0.88 -13.53
N ILE A 100 2.19 -1.72 -12.51
CA ILE A 100 1.37 -1.44 -11.31
C ILE A 100 1.82 -0.14 -10.63
N LEU A 101 3.14 0.10 -10.51
CA LEU A 101 3.68 1.34 -9.93
C LEU A 101 3.28 2.59 -10.76
N LYS A 102 3.25 2.49 -12.09
CA LYS A 102 2.73 3.58 -12.95
C LYS A 102 1.24 3.84 -12.69
N GLN A 103 0.44 2.77 -12.54
CA GLN A 103 -0.98 2.88 -12.23
C GLN A 103 -1.20 3.56 -10.87
N ILE A 104 -0.44 3.18 -9.84
CA ILE A 104 -0.53 3.79 -8.50
C ILE A 104 -0.09 5.26 -8.54
N SER A 105 1.01 5.58 -9.21
CA SER A 105 1.43 6.98 -9.40
C SER A 105 0.31 7.81 -10.06
N ARG A 106 -0.38 7.24 -11.05
CA ARG A 106 -1.53 7.89 -11.70
C ARG A 106 -2.71 8.05 -10.72
N ALA A 107 -2.97 7.06 -9.86
CA ALA A 107 -4.01 7.18 -8.81
C ALA A 107 -3.69 8.31 -7.81
N VAL A 108 -2.43 8.47 -7.41
CA VAL A 108 -2.00 9.60 -6.55
C VAL A 108 -2.26 10.94 -7.23
N ARG A 109 -1.90 11.07 -8.53
CA ARG A 109 -2.18 12.28 -9.32
C ARG A 109 -3.67 12.57 -9.45
N PHE A 110 -4.46 11.53 -9.71
CA PHE A 110 -5.92 11.63 -9.80
C PHE A 110 -6.55 12.16 -8.50
N VAL A 111 -6.12 11.63 -7.35
CA VAL A 111 -6.60 12.09 -6.03
C VAL A 111 -6.19 13.54 -5.78
N ARG A 112 -4.95 13.91 -6.09
CA ARG A 112 -4.46 15.29 -5.95
C ARG A 112 -5.18 16.26 -6.88
N TYR A 113 -5.44 15.89 -8.11
CA TYR A 113 -6.22 16.67 -9.06
C TYR A 113 -7.64 16.94 -8.56
N ASN A 114 -8.27 15.93 -7.96
CA ASN A 114 -9.63 16.02 -7.41
C ASN A 114 -9.69 16.50 -5.95
N ALA A 115 -8.58 16.97 -5.38
CA ALA A 115 -8.47 17.28 -3.95
C ALA A 115 -9.59 18.21 -3.45
N LYS A 116 -9.91 19.27 -4.19
CA LYS A 116 -10.99 20.20 -3.86
C LYS A 116 -12.35 19.51 -3.79
N ALA A 117 -12.66 18.65 -4.76
CA ALA A 117 -13.93 17.92 -4.83
C ALA A 117 -14.07 16.89 -3.71
N TYR A 118 -12.95 16.36 -3.21
CA TYR A 118 -12.89 15.35 -2.17
C TYR A 118 -12.65 15.92 -0.76
N GLY A 119 -12.61 17.24 -0.60
CA GLY A 119 -12.36 17.89 0.69
C GLY A 119 -10.94 17.66 1.23
N ILE A 120 -9.95 17.47 0.35
CA ILE A 120 -8.57 17.15 0.66
C ILE A 120 -7.67 18.37 0.47
N ASN A 121 -6.69 18.54 1.36
CA ASN A 121 -5.53 19.37 1.08
C ASN A 121 -4.57 18.61 0.16
N PRO A 122 -4.22 19.09 -1.04
CA PRO A 122 -3.35 18.36 -1.99
C PRO A 122 -1.95 18.06 -1.46
N ASN A 123 -1.53 18.72 -0.37
CA ASN A 123 -0.25 18.48 0.31
C ASN A 123 -0.37 17.55 1.54
N LYS A 124 -1.55 16.94 1.76
CA LYS A 124 -1.80 16.03 2.88
C LYS A 124 -2.29 14.67 2.37
N ILE A 125 -1.45 13.99 1.61
CA ILE A 125 -1.72 12.68 1.01
C ILE A 125 -0.83 11.63 1.65
N ALA A 126 -1.46 10.69 2.37
CA ALA A 126 -0.84 9.51 2.93
C ALA A 126 -1.04 8.29 2.02
N ILE A 127 -0.15 7.31 2.14
CA ILE A 127 -0.28 6.03 1.45
C ILE A 127 -0.11 4.87 2.44
N THR A 128 -0.90 3.80 2.25
CA THR A 128 -0.90 2.62 3.12
C THR A 128 -1.18 1.35 2.34
N GLY A 129 -0.80 0.23 2.92
CA GLY A 129 -1.09 -1.12 2.42
C GLY A 129 -0.38 -2.18 3.26
N GLY A 130 -0.78 -3.43 3.10
CA GLY A 130 -0.14 -4.57 3.75
C GLY A 130 0.63 -5.42 2.73
N SER A 131 1.71 -6.08 3.16
CA SER A 131 2.45 -7.03 2.32
C SER A 131 2.89 -6.40 0.99
N SER A 132 2.46 -6.96 -0.15
CA SER A 132 2.67 -6.38 -1.48
C SER A 132 2.11 -4.95 -1.61
N GLY A 133 0.97 -4.64 -0.96
CA GLY A 133 0.45 -3.27 -0.90
C GLY A 133 1.37 -2.32 -0.14
N GLY A 134 2.01 -2.80 0.92
CA GLY A 134 3.05 -2.07 1.66
C GLY A 134 4.30 -1.82 0.80
N HIS A 135 4.75 -2.85 0.08
CA HIS A 135 5.83 -2.74 -0.90
C HIS A 135 5.53 -1.66 -1.95
N LEU A 136 4.35 -1.75 -2.60
CA LEU A 136 3.92 -0.79 -3.61
C LEU A 136 3.82 0.63 -3.06
N SER A 137 3.36 0.77 -1.82
CA SER A 137 3.30 2.07 -1.12
C SER A 137 4.68 2.68 -0.89
N LEU A 138 5.65 1.87 -0.42
CA LEU A 138 7.03 2.33 -0.22
C LEU A 138 7.71 2.69 -1.54
N MET A 139 7.56 1.86 -2.59
CA MET A 139 8.09 2.15 -3.91
C MET A 139 7.51 3.44 -4.50
N THR A 140 6.19 3.65 -4.36
CA THR A 140 5.53 4.88 -4.84
C THR A 140 6.03 6.11 -4.10
N ALA A 141 6.17 6.03 -2.77
CA ALA A 141 6.66 7.14 -1.97
C ALA A 141 8.12 7.48 -2.27
N ALA A 142 8.97 6.46 -2.44
CA ALA A 142 10.39 6.64 -2.76
C ALA A 142 10.61 7.17 -4.18
N ALA A 143 9.77 6.79 -5.14
CA ALA A 143 9.88 7.28 -6.52
C ALA A 143 9.55 8.76 -6.64
N GLY A 144 8.65 9.29 -5.83
CA GLY A 144 8.15 10.66 -5.79
C GLY A 144 8.29 11.41 -7.11
N ALA A 145 7.24 11.52 -7.89
CA ALA A 145 7.32 12.14 -9.21
C ALA A 145 6.57 13.48 -9.26
N GLU A 146 7.26 14.53 -9.64
CA GLU A 146 6.62 15.80 -9.96
C GLU A 146 5.66 15.68 -11.15
N GLY A 147 4.79 16.67 -11.32
CA GLY A 147 3.90 16.74 -12.47
C GLY A 147 4.65 16.86 -13.79
N ILE A 148 4.00 16.47 -14.87
CA ILE A 148 4.50 16.62 -16.24
C ILE A 148 3.89 17.92 -16.83
N PRO A 149 4.61 19.06 -16.80
CA PRO A 149 4.00 20.38 -17.04
C PRO A 149 3.34 20.54 -18.40
N ASN A 150 3.83 19.84 -19.43
CA ASN A 150 3.35 19.92 -20.81
C ASN A 150 2.45 18.74 -21.21
N SER A 151 1.98 17.94 -20.24
CA SER A 151 1.01 16.89 -20.56
C SER A 151 -0.30 17.49 -21.04
N THR A 152 -0.92 16.87 -22.04
CA THR A 152 -2.28 17.21 -22.47
C THR A 152 -3.34 16.74 -21.48
N ASP A 153 -2.99 15.80 -20.60
CA ASP A 153 -3.87 15.33 -19.52
C ASP A 153 -3.60 16.14 -18.25
N PRO A 154 -4.58 16.92 -17.74
CA PRO A 154 -4.39 17.77 -16.57
C PRO A 154 -4.08 16.97 -15.29
N ILE A 155 -4.48 15.68 -15.20
CA ILE A 155 -4.13 14.83 -14.07
C ILE A 155 -2.62 14.56 -14.06
N ASP A 156 -1.99 14.35 -15.22
CA ASP A 156 -0.54 14.12 -15.31
C ASP A 156 0.29 15.39 -15.02
N GLN A 157 -0.32 16.56 -15.12
CA GLN A 157 0.34 17.81 -14.69
C GLN A 157 0.48 17.91 -13.16
N THR A 158 -0.25 17.09 -12.39
CA THR A 158 -0.15 17.09 -10.92
C THR A 158 0.98 16.18 -10.43
N SER A 159 1.47 16.46 -9.21
CA SER A 159 2.53 15.66 -8.58
C SER A 159 2.00 14.32 -8.05
N ALA A 160 2.82 13.27 -8.11
CA ALA A 160 2.59 11.98 -7.47
C ALA A 160 3.35 11.84 -6.12
N VAL A 161 3.88 12.92 -5.58
CA VAL A 161 4.60 12.93 -4.29
C VAL A 161 3.65 12.55 -3.16
N ILE A 162 4.11 11.64 -2.30
CA ILE A 162 3.43 11.22 -1.07
C ILE A 162 3.98 12.02 0.11
N ASN A 163 3.12 12.37 1.06
CA ASN A 163 3.49 13.23 2.19
C ASN A 163 3.67 12.46 3.50
N SER A 164 3.12 11.24 3.61
CA SER A 164 3.32 10.33 4.75
C SER A 164 3.07 8.88 4.35
N VAL A 165 3.83 7.95 4.92
CA VAL A 165 3.71 6.51 4.69
C VAL A 165 3.41 5.79 5.98
N GLY A 166 2.48 4.82 5.92
CA GLY A 166 2.25 3.89 7.01
C GLY A 166 1.87 2.53 6.45
N VAL A 167 2.67 1.48 6.70
CA VAL A 167 2.50 0.19 6.02
C VAL A 167 2.67 -1.00 6.97
N PHE A 168 2.05 -2.12 6.60
CA PHE A 168 2.09 -3.36 7.36
C PHE A 168 2.97 -4.40 6.66
N PHE A 169 3.90 -4.97 7.38
CA PHE A 169 4.76 -6.12 7.00
C PHE A 169 5.20 -6.12 5.52
N PRO A 170 5.81 -5.02 5.01
CA PRO A 170 6.21 -4.92 3.62
C PRO A 170 7.50 -5.70 3.35
N PRO A 171 7.66 -6.40 2.21
CA PRO A 171 8.97 -6.74 1.70
C PRO A 171 9.69 -5.46 1.24
N THR A 172 10.94 -5.28 1.64
CA THR A 172 11.72 -4.05 1.37
C THR A 172 13.03 -4.31 0.66
N ASP A 173 13.57 -5.53 0.78
CA ASP A 173 14.81 -5.96 0.15
C ASP A 173 14.73 -7.41 -0.30
N PHE A 174 14.56 -7.63 -1.58
CA PHE A 174 14.50 -8.97 -2.16
C PHE A 174 15.86 -9.68 -2.23
N MET A 175 16.97 -8.92 -2.09
CA MET A 175 18.33 -9.43 -2.17
C MET A 175 18.88 -9.90 -0.81
N ASN A 176 18.26 -9.42 0.28
CA ASN A 176 18.63 -9.75 1.66
C ASN A 176 17.38 -10.15 2.46
N PHE A 177 16.71 -11.24 2.04
CA PHE A 177 15.41 -11.64 2.57
C PHE A 177 15.57 -12.56 3.78
N GLY A 178 15.32 -12.03 4.97
CA GLY A 178 15.50 -12.71 6.25
C GLY A 178 16.92 -12.63 6.78
N LYS A 179 17.93 -12.64 5.91
CA LYS A 179 19.34 -12.38 6.24
C LYS A 179 20.11 -11.90 5.01
N GLU A 180 21.28 -11.35 5.25
CA GLU A 180 22.19 -10.87 4.21
C GLU A 180 22.54 -11.96 3.17
N GLY A 181 22.50 -11.58 1.89
CA GLY A 181 22.84 -12.43 0.76
C GLY A 181 21.79 -13.49 0.36
N VAL A 182 20.63 -13.52 1.03
CA VAL A 182 19.54 -14.45 0.67
C VAL A 182 18.59 -13.79 -0.31
N PHE A 183 18.63 -14.21 -1.56
CA PHE A 183 17.68 -13.76 -2.58
C PHE A 183 16.30 -14.41 -2.36
N SER A 184 15.25 -13.62 -2.24
CA SER A 184 13.90 -14.09 -1.93
C SER A 184 13.37 -15.15 -2.90
N PHE A 185 13.64 -14.99 -4.20
CA PHE A 185 13.17 -15.91 -5.25
C PHE A 185 14.07 -17.13 -5.48
N ASP A 186 15.13 -17.32 -4.69
CA ASP A 186 15.78 -18.62 -4.56
C ASP A 186 14.89 -19.60 -3.74
N ASN A 187 13.91 -19.09 -2.98
CA ASN A 187 12.85 -19.91 -2.39
C ASN A 187 11.82 -20.28 -3.47
N PRO A 188 11.66 -21.60 -3.80
CA PRO A 188 10.75 -22.03 -4.87
C PRO A 188 9.29 -21.69 -4.63
N LEU A 189 8.84 -21.62 -3.37
CA LEU A 189 7.47 -21.26 -3.02
C LEU A 189 7.21 -19.79 -3.32
N LEU A 190 8.12 -18.89 -2.92
CA LEU A 190 8.00 -17.46 -3.22
C LEU A 190 8.10 -17.20 -4.73
N LYS A 191 9.03 -17.88 -5.41
CA LYS A 191 9.16 -17.79 -6.88
C LYS A 191 7.88 -18.23 -7.58
N SER A 192 7.31 -19.38 -7.20
CA SER A 192 6.08 -19.90 -7.81
C SER A 192 4.86 -19.04 -7.53
N ALA A 193 4.73 -18.49 -6.32
CA ALA A 193 3.57 -17.68 -5.93
C ALA A 193 3.61 -16.26 -6.51
N PHE A 194 4.80 -15.66 -6.59
CA PHE A 194 4.94 -14.21 -6.81
C PHE A 194 5.87 -13.84 -7.97
N GLY A 195 6.68 -14.77 -8.50
CA GLY A 195 7.65 -14.50 -9.56
C GLY A 195 7.02 -13.85 -10.80
N LYS A 196 5.78 -14.23 -11.13
CA LYS A 196 5.02 -13.68 -12.27
C LYS A 196 4.66 -12.19 -12.12
N ALA A 197 4.69 -11.65 -10.92
CA ALA A 197 4.54 -10.21 -10.71
C ALA A 197 5.77 -9.41 -11.16
N PHE A 198 6.93 -10.08 -11.28
CA PHE A 198 8.22 -9.47 -11.56
C PHE A 198 8.70 -9.73 -12.98
N ILE A 199 8.41 -10.91 -13.55
CA ILE A 199 8.91 -11.32 -14.85
C ILE A 199 7.84 -12.14 -15.62
N ASP A 200 7.89 -12.13 -16.95
CA ASP A 200 6.85 -12.75 -17.79
C ASP A 200 6.80 -14.26 -17.68
N ASP A 201 7.94 -14.89 -17.72
CA ASP A 201 8.07 -16.34 -17.58
C ASP A 201 9.08 -16.70 -16.49
N GLU A 202 8.57 -16.88 -15.26
CA GLU A 202 9.39 -17.22 -14.11
C GLU A 202 10.04 -18.60 -14.19
N LYS A 203 9.57 -19.46 -15.10
CA LYS A 203 10.10 -20.84 -15.28
C LYS A 203 11.33 -20.84 -16.15
N SER A 204 11.32 -20.07 -17.25
CA SER A 204 12.45 -19.94 -18.17
C SER A 204 13.37 -18.78 -17.84
N ALA A 205 12.95 -17.87 -16.93
CA ALA A 205 13.74 -16.73 -16.51
C ALA A 205 15.10 -17.13 -15.94
N LYS A 206 16.16 -16.53 -16.46
CA LYS A 206 17.50 -16.69 -15.91
C LYS A 206 17.55 -16.08 -14.51
N ARG A 207 18.34 -16.71 -13.62
CA ARG A 207 18.52 -16.20 -12.25
C ARG A 207 19.03 -14.75 -12.24
N GLU A 208 19.86 -14.39 -13.20
CA GLU A 208 20.41 -13.02 -13.37
C GLU A 208 19.30 -11.98 -13.62
N ASP A 209 18.30 -12.31 -14.46
CA ASP A 209 17.16 -11.44 -14.75
C ASP A 209 16.29 -11.25 -13.50
N MET A 210 16.07 -12.33 -12.75
CA MET A 210 15.34 -12.28 -11.48
C MET A 210 16.07 -11.45 -10.44
N ILE A 211 17.39 -11.56 -10.32
CA ILE A 211 18.23 -10.75 -9.44
C ILE A 211 18.12 -9.27 -9.83
N LYS A 212 18.28 -8.95 -11.12
CA LYS A 212 18.13 -7.59 -11.62
C LYS A 212 16.77 -6.99 -11.27
N MET A 213 15.69 -7.75 -11.44
CA MET A 213 14.35 -7.33 -11.05
C MET A 213 14.23 -7.15 -9.54
N GLY A 214 14.78 -8.07 -8.74
CA GLY A 214 14.83 -7.93 -7.28
C GLY A 214 15.54 -6.64 -6.85
N GLN A 215 16.66 -6.31 -7.45
CA GLN A 215 17.41 -5.07 -7.19
C GLN A 215 16.60 -3.81 -7.56
N THR A 216 15.98 -3.81 -8.75
CA THR A 216 15.23 -2.64 -9.25
C THR A 216 13.88 -2.44 -8.56
N LEU A 217 13.37 -3.43 -7.84
CA LEU A 217 12.07 -3.38 -7.18
C LEU A 217 12.18 -3.53 -5.65
N SER A 218 13.38 -3.48 -5.08
CA SER A 218 13.59 -3.43 -3.63
C SER A 218 13.48 -1.99 -3.13
N PRO A 219 12.46 -1.62 -2.33
CA PRO A 219 12.29 -0.26 -1.80
C PRO A 219 13.54 0.31 -1.12
N ILE A 220 14.31 -0.53 -0.44
CA ILE A 220 15.53 -0.13 0.28
C ILE A 220 16.54 0.62 -0.60
N ASN A 221 16.57 0.31 -1.91
CA ASN A 221 17.51 0.92 -2.87
C ASN A 221 17.05 2.32 -3.31
N PHE A 222 15.81 2.71 -3.03
CA PHE A 222 15.22 3.99 -3.44
C PHE A 222 14.93 4.92 -2.26
N ILE A 223 15.13 4.45 -1.02
CA ILE A 223 15.03 5.29 0.17
C ILE A 223 16.20 6.31 0.16
N THR A 224 15.84 7.58 0.01
CA THR A 224 16.73 8.73 0.05
C THR A 224 16.28 9.72 1.12
N ASP A 225 17.01 10.82 1.29
CA ASP A 225 16.66 11.93 2.20
C ASP A 225 15.35 12.65 1.84
N LYS A 226 14.78 12.35 0.67
CA LYS A 226 13.46 12.86 0.22
C LYS A 226 12.29 11.97 0.63
N MET A 227 12.55 10.83 1.27
CA MET A 227 11.48 9.94 1.74
C MET A 227 10.62 10.65 2.79
N PRO A 228 9.28 10.60 2.68
CA PRO A 228 8.41 11.23 3.67
C PRO A 228 8.46 10.48 5.02
N PRO A 229 7.92 11.06 6.10
CA PRO A 229 7.74 10.37 7.37
C PRO A 229 7.13 8.98 7.16
N THR A 230 7.75 7.93 7.73
CA THR A 230 7.40 6.54 7.42
C THR A 230 7.23 5.70 8.69
N MET A 231 6.05 5.07 8.84
CA MET A 231 5.77 4.09 9.88
C MET A 231 5.64 2.69 9.28
N LEU A 232 6.29 1.71 9.90
CA LEU A 232 6.15 0.30 9.58
C LEU A 232 5.55 -0.45 10.79
N VAL A 233 4.64 -1.37 10.51
CA VAL A 233 4.04 -2.26 11.52
C VAL A 233 4.32 -3.69 11.10
N HIS A 234 4.87 -4.53 12.00
CA HIS A 234 5.27 -5.88 11.64
C HIS A 234 5.11 -6.87 12.80
N GLY A 235 4.62 -8.07 12.53
CA GLY A 235 4.56 -9.15 13.50
C GLY A 235 5.91 -9.84 13.66
N ASP A 236 6.30 -10.18 14.90
CA ASP A 236 7.60 -10.82 15.17
C ASP A 236 7.65 -12.32 14.83
N LYS A 237 6.50 -12.91 14.48
CA LYS A 237 6.35 -14.30 14.03
C LYS A 237 5.93 -14.41 12.57
N ASP A 238 6.19 -13.37 11.77
CA ASP A 238 5.90 -13.41 10.34
C ASP A 238 6.84 -14.40 9.62
N MET A 239 6.24 -15.48 9.11
CA MET A 239 6.94 -16.54 8.40
C MET A 239 6.97 -16.34 6.87
N LEU A 240 6.22 -15.35 6.36
CA LEU A 240 6.16 -15.06 4.93
C LEU A 240 7.09 -13.90 4.56
N VAL A 241 7.00 -12.80 5.28
CA VAL A 241 7.90 -11.64 5.15
C VAL A 241 8.62 -11.45 6.48
N PRO A 242 9.91 -11.77 6.57
CA PRO A 242 10.63 -11.69 7.84
C PRO A 242 10.62 -10.27 8.43
N LEU A 243 10.46 -10.13 9.75
CA LEU A 243 10.53 -8.84 10.47
C LEU A 243 11.78 -8.03 10.11
N GLN A 244 12.89 -8.71 9.81
CA GLN A 244 14.13 -8.11 9.33
C GLN A 244 13.90 -7.13 8.16
N GLN A 245 12.92 -7.37 7.29
CA GLN A 245 12.60 -6.47 6.17
C GLN A 245 12.18 -5.07 6.65
N SER A 246 11.39 -4.99 7.70
CA SER A 246 11.05 -3.69 8.32
C SER A 246 12.22 -3.12 9.10
N GLN A 247 13.01 -3.94 9.78
CA GLN A 247 14.16 -3.48 10.56
C GLN A 247 15.23 -2.79 9.68
N ILE A 248 15.58 -3.39 8.53
CA ILE A 248 16.57 -2.78 7.62
C ILE A 248 16.06 -1.48 6.99
N ALA A 249 14.76 -1.40 6.66
CA ALA A 249 14.17 -0.18 6.14
C ALA A 249 14.18 0.95 7.16
N ILE A 250 13.82 0.67 8.42
CA ILE A 250 13.90 1.65 9.52
C ILE A 250 15.34 2.10 9.74
N ALA A 251 16.30 1.19 9.83
CA ALA A 251 17.70 1.55 9.99
C ALA A 251 18.21 2.48 8.87
N LYS A 252 17.76 2.24 7.64
CA LYS A 252 18.08 3.12 6.51
C LYS A 252 17.45 4.51 6.65
N LEU A 253 16.17 4.59 7.04
CA LEU A 253 15.48 5.87 7.27
C LEU A 253 16.13 6.67 8.41
N GLU A 254 16.47 6.02 9.51
CA GLU A 254 17.17 6.64 10.65
C GLU A 254 18.55 7.19 10.25
N SER A 255 19.31 6.42 9.44
CA SER A 255 20.62 6.87 8.93
C SER A 255 20.54 8.15 8.09
N LEU A 256 19.37 8.38 7.46
CA LEU A 256 19.07 9.58 6.67
C LEU A 256 18.34 10.67 7.49
N LYS A 257 18.16 10.44 8.81
CA LYS A 257 17.45 11.36 9.74
C LYS A 257 16.00 11.63 9.34
N ILE A 258 15.36 10.68 8.67
CA ILE A 258 13.95 10.75 8.32
C ILE A 258 13.12 10.34 9.53
N LYS A 259 12.04 11.08 9.81
CA LYS A 259 11.10 10.71 10.85
C LYS A 259 10.50 9.34 10.53
N CYS A 260 10.74 8.35 11.38
CA CYS A 260 10.24 7.00 11.18
C CYS A 260 9.89 6.30 12.49
N LYS A 261 9.08 5.25 12.39
CA LYS A 261 8.69 4.40 13.53
C LYS A 261 8.53 2.95 13.06
N LEU A 262 9.02 2.01 13.86
CA LEU A 262 8.70 0.59 13.73
C LEU A 262 7.84 0.17 14.93
N GLU A 263 6.65 -0.35 14.65
CA GLU A 263 5.80 -1.01 15.63
C GLU A 263 5.91 -2.52 15.43
N VAL A 264 6.49 -3.19 16.41
CA VAL A 264 6.61 -4.65 16.39
C VAL A 264 5.46 -5.24 17.21
N VAL A 265 4.70 -6.17 16.61
CA VAL A 265 3.56 -6.82 17.25
C VAL A 265 3.99 -8.19 17.77
N PRO A 266 4.10 -8.37 19.11
CA PRO A 266 4.50 -9.64 19.70
C PRO A 266 3.52 -10.76 19.35
N GLY A 267 4.05 -11.89 18.86
CA GLY A 267 3.26 -13.06 18.44
C GLY A 267 2.52 -12.88 17.11
N GLY A 268 2.57 -11.70 16.50
CA GLY A 268 1.95 -11.42 15.20
C GLY A 268 2.64 -12.17 14.06
N GLY A 269 1.84 -12.82 13.19
CA GLY A 269 2.31 -13.43 11.94
C GLY A 269 2.23 -12.44 10.77
N HIS A 270 2.05 -13.00 9.55
CA HIS A 270 1.73 -12.20 8.35
C HIS A 270 0.26 -11.74 8.40
N GLY A 271 -0.02 -10.80 9.30
CA GLY A 271 -1.34 -10.44 9.79
C GLY A 271 -1.66 -11.14 11.12
N TRP A 272 -2.60 -10.60 11.88
CA TRP A 272 -3.06 -11.13 13.16
C TRP A 272 -4.55 -10.84 13.37
N ALA A 273 -5.18 -11.55 14.31
CA ALA A 273 -6.62 -11.57 14.48
C ALA A 273 -7.26 -10.19 14.76
N ASN A 274 -6.56 -9.31 15.48
CA ASN A 274 -7.03 -7.96 15.76
C ASN A 274 -5.98 -6.91 15.39
N MET A 275 -6.09 -6.35 14.20
CA MET A 275 -5.22 -5.28 13.70
C MET A 275 -5.75 -3.87 14.01
N ILE A 276 -6.90 -3.73 14.65
CA ILE A 276 -7.53 -2.43 14.93
C ILE A 276 -6.61 -1.49 15.73
N PRO A 277 -5.92 -1.93 16.80
CA PRO A 277 -5.00 -1.07 17.54
C PRO A 277 -3.91 -0.46 16.65
N GLN A 278 -3.31 -1.26 15.77
CA GLN A 278 -2.24 -0.82 14.88
C GLN A 278 -2.78 0.07 13.74
N LEU A 279 -4.00 -0.18 13.26
CA LEU A 279 -4.68 0.74 12.34
C LEU A 279 -4.91 2.11 12.97
N ASN A 280 -5.31 2.17 14.25
CA ASN A 280 -5.46 3.43 14.97
C ASN A 280 -4.12 4.15 15.14
N GLN A 281 -3.06 3.44 15.52
CA GLN A 281 -1.71 4.02 15.60
C GLN A 281 -1.23 4.57 14.25
N LEU A 282 -1.57 3.89 13.14
CA LEU A 282 -1.22 4.35 11.80
C LEU A 282 -2.02 5.61 11.43
N MET A 283 -3.29 5.70 11.79
CA MET A 283 -4.08 6.93 11.61
C MET A 283 -3.57 8.08 12.49
N ASP A 284 -3.15 7.80 13.75
CA ASP A 284 -2.49 8.78 14.63
C ASP A 284 -1.18 9.29 13.99
N TRP A 285 -0.40 8.40 13.38
CA TRP A 285 0.80 8.75 12.64
C TRP A 285 0.51 9.72 11.49
N PHE A 286 -0.54 9.47 10.72
CA PHE A 286 -0.92 10.36 9.63
C PHE A 286 -1.41 11.73 10.14
N GLU A 287 -2.17 11.77 11.22
CA GLU A 287 -2.56 13.04 11.85
C GLU A 287 -1.34 13.81 12.36
N GLU A 288 -0.37 13.13 12.97
CA GLU A 288 0.84 13.75 13.49
C GLU A 288 1.73 14.32 12.39
N THR A 289 1.91 13.59 11.29
CA THR A 289 2.86 13.93 10.22
C THR A 289 2.29 14.83 9.13
N LEU A 290 0.95 14.97 9.08
CA LEU A 290 0.24 15.77 8.07
C LEU A 290 -0.57 16.93 8.70
N LYS A 291 -0.19 17.37 9.88
CA LYS A 291 -0.81 18.56 10.55
C LYS A 291 -0.66 19.83 9.74
#